data_1ae37696945e75263a98437a1a26d55a
#
_entry.id   1ae37696945e75263a98437a1a26d55a
#
_cell.length_a   1.000
_cell.length_b   1.000
_cell.length_c   1.000
_cell.angle_alpha   90.00
_cell.angle_beta   90.00
_cell.angle_gamma   90.00
#
_symmetry.space_group_name_H-M   'P 1'
#
loop_
_entity.id
_entity.type
_entity.pdbx_description
1 polymer ?
#
loop_
_entity_poly.entity_id
_entity_poly.type
_entity_poly.pdbx_seq_one_letter_code
_entity_poly.pdbx_strand_id
1 'polypeptide(L)'
;MGLLVNGEWHSDWYDTKATGGRFERKAPSFRNWITADGSAGPSGTGGFKAEPNRYHLYVSLACPWAHRTLIYRQLKGLDQMISMSVVNAFMGDEGWTFEPGDGVIEDPVNQATRMHQVYTAAMPDYTGRVTVPVIWDKHTHTIVSNESPEIIRMFNSAFDDVGAIAGDFCPPELLTEIDELNDFIYPNINNGVYRAGFATTQTAYNLSLIHI
;
A
#
# COMPACT_ATOMS: atom_id res chain seq x y z
N MET A 1 -13.89 2.27 7.58
CA MET A 1 -13.01 2.66 6.44
C MET A 1 -13.56 3.91 5.83
N GLY A 2 -12.76 4.92 5.55
CA GLY A 2 -13.24 6.20 5.04
C GLY A 2 -12.40 6.70 3.86
N LEU A 3 -12.58 7.95 3.51
CA LEU A 3 -11.84 8.63 2.45
C LEU A 3 -11.59 10.10 2.84
N LEU A 4 -10.61 10.68 2.20
CA LEU A 4 -10.41 12.12 2.21
C LEU A 4 -11.11 12.73 0.98
N VAL A 5 -11.71 13.91 1.17
CA VAL A 5 -12.24 14.76 0.10
C VAL A 5 -11.68 16.17 0.31
N ASN A 6 -10.83 16.64 -0.58
CA ASN A 6 -10.11 17.92 -0.44
C ASN A 6 -9.42 18.07 0.93
N GLY A 7 -8.80 16.99 1.42
CA GLY A 7 -8.11 16.95 2.71
C GLY A 7 -9.00 16.75 3.93
N GLU A 8 -10.31 16.74 3.80
CA GLU A 8 -11.26 16.51 4.89
C GLU A 8 -11.64 15.03 4.99
N TRP A 9 -11.63 14.48 6.22
CA TRP A 9 -11.96 13.08 6.47
C TRP A 9 -13.45 12.82 6.49
N HIS A 10 -13.86 11.77 5.74
CA HIS A 10 -15.22 11.26 5.70
C HIS A 10 -15.21 9.76 5.99
N SER A 11 -16.06 9.31 6.92
CA SER A 11 -16.18 7.90 7.29
C SER A 11 -16.99 7.06 6.31
N ASP A 12 -17.31 7.62 5.14
CA ASP A 12 -18.17 6.99 4.15
C ASP A 12 -17.57 5.70 3.58
N TRP A 13 -18.44 4.68 3.49
CA TRP A 13 -18.13 3.41 2.85
C TRP A 13 -18.11 3.54 1.31
N TYR A 14 -17.82 2.44 0.64
CA TYR A 14 -17.94 2.37 -0.81
C TYR A 14 -19.40 2.50 -1.24
N ASP A 15 -19.70 3.42 -2.17
CA ASP A 15 -21.02 3.49 -2.80
C ASP A 15 -21.17 2.37 -3.83
N THR A 16 -21.78 1.27 -3.40
CA THR A 16 -22.08 0.14 -4.27
C THR A 16 -23.41 0.28 -5.01
N LYS A 17 -24.23 1.31 -4.71
CA LYS A 17 -25.52 1.52 -5.40
C LYS A 17 -25.30 1.89 -6.86
N ALA A 18 -24.35 2.78 -7.14
CA ALA A 18 -24.01 3.21 -8.49
C ALA A 18 -23.47 2.07 -9.38
N THR A 19 -22.93 0.99 -8.77
CA THR A 19 -22.33 -0.15 -9.47
C THR A 19 -23.23 -1.40 -9.47
N GLY A 20 -24.51 -1.26 -9.12
CA GLY A 20 -25.44 -2.39 -9.04
C GLY A 20 -25.09 -3.40 -7.94
N GLY A 21 -24.53 -2.93 -6.84
CA GLY A 21 -24.14 -3.73 -5.69
C GLY A 21 -22.72 -4.28 -5.74
N ARG A 22 -21.91 -3.94 -6.75
CA ARG A 22 -20.54 -4.44 -6.94
C ARG A 22 -19.52 -3.55 -6.24
N PHE A 23 -18.53 -4.18 -5.60
CA PHE A 23 -17.35 -3.50 -5.12
C PHE A 23 -16.41 -3.18 -6.29
N GLU A 24 -16.02 -1.92 -6.43
CA GLU A 24 -15.03 -1.46 -7.39
C GLU A 24 -13.90 -0.73 -6.67
N ARG A 25 -12.66 -1.17 -6.93
CA ARG A 25 -11.46 -0.56 -6.34
C ARG A 25 -10.92 0.51 -7.30
N LYS A 26 -10.75 1.73 -6.77
CA LYS A 26 -10.03 2.78 -7.49
C LYS A 26 -8.51 2.54 -7.38
N ALA A 27 -7.79 2.88 -8.44
CA ALA A 27 -6.33 2.81 -8.45
C ALA A 27 -5.74 3.75 -7.38
N PRO A 28 -4.62 3.35 -6.74
CA PRO A 28 -3.87 4.22 -5.84
C PRO A 28 -3.33 5.47 -6.55
N SER A 29 -3.17 6.56 -5.80
CA SER A 29 -2.77 7.86 -6.37
C SER A 29 -1.27 8.09 -6.32
N PHE A 30 -0.57 7.53 -5.32
CA PHE A 30 0.87 7.68 -5.18
C PHE A 30 1.58 6.49 -5.83
N ARG A 31 2.26 6.74 -6.96
CA ARG A 31 2.83 5.71 -7.83
C ARG A 31 4.27 6.05 -8.25
N ASN A 32 5.02 6.75 -7.38
CA ASN A 32 6.45 6.95 -7.56
C ASN A 32 7.23 5.69 -7.17
N TRP A 33 8.51 5.64 -7.56
CA TRP A 33 9.38 4.50 -7.33
C TRP A 33 10.65 4.89 -6.61
N ILE A 34 11.07 4.06 -5.66
CA ILE A 34 12.44 4.07 -5.16
C ILE A 34 13.28 3.29 -6.18
N THR A 35 14.36 3.89 -6.65
CA THR A 35 15.32 3.27 -7.56
C THR A 35 16.73 3.39 -7.01
N ALA A 36 17.66 2.59 -7.47
CA ALA A 36 19.04 2.58 -6.97
C ALA A 36 19.73 3.94 -7.13
N ASP A 37 19.47 4.64 -8.22
CA ASP A 37 20.09 5.94 -8.56
C ASP A 37 19.18 7.16 -8.35
N GLY A 38 17.89 6.96 -8.05
CA GLY A 38 16.88 8.01 -7.91
C GLY A 38 16.22 8.43 -9.23
N SER A 39 16.47 7.73 -10.32
CA SER A 39 15.76 7.94 -11.58
C SER A 39 14.27 7.61 -11.45
N ALA A 40 13.46 8.04 -12.43
CA ALA A 40 12.06 7.65 -12.49
C ALA A 40 11.93 6.14 -12.73
N GLY A 41 10.97 5.50 -12.05
CA GLY A 41 10.60 4.12 -12.29
C GLY A 41 9.59 3.97 -13.44
N PRO A 42 8.90 2.82 -13.53
CA PRO A 42 7.86 2.57 -14.54
C PRO A 42 6.70 3.55 -14.49
N SER A 43 6.47 4.19 -13.35
CA SER A 43 5.45 5.24 -13.16
C SER A 43 5.97 6.35 -12.25
N GLY A 44 5.29 7.50 -12.27
CA GLY A 44 5.61 8.65 -11.43
C GLY A 44 6.85 9.42 -11.88
N THR A 45 7.47 10.12 -10.95
CA THR A 45 8.65 10.97 -11.16
C THR A 45 9.85 10.45 -10.38
N GLY A 46 11.08 10.79 -10.81
CA GLY A 46 12.31 10.49 -10.08
C GLY A 46 12.47 11.32 -8.81
N GLY A 47 13.60 11.12 -8.13
CA GLY A 47 13.99 11.82 -6.90
C GLY A 47 14.05 10.93 -5.66
N PHE A 48 13.64 9.67 -5.77
CA PHE A 48 13.56 8.70 -4.67
C PHE A 48 14.67 7.67 -4.76
N LYS A 49 15.90 8.10 -4.49
CA LYS A 49 17.07 7.22 -4.47
C LYS A 49 17.02 6.29 -3.27
N ALA A 50 17.39 5.02 -3.47
CA ALA A 50 17.54 4.06 -2.38
C ALA A 50 18.68 4.49 -1.45
N GLU A 51 18.34 4.80 -0.22
CA GLU A 51 19.26 5.25 0.83
C GLU A 51 18.84 4.64 2.17
N PRO A 52 19.78 4.08 2.97
CA PRO A 52 19.46 3.59 4.30
C PRO A 52 18.88 4.71 5.19
N ASN A 53 17.87 4.36 5.98
CA ASN A 53 17.20 5.27 6.93
C ASN A 53 16.43 6.45 6.30
N ARG A 54 16.31 6.54 4.98
CA ARG A 54 15.52 7.58 4.31
C ARG A 54 14.02 7.29 4.35
N TYR A 55 13.64 6.03 4.22
CA TYR A 55 12.23 5.66 4.05
C TYR A 55 11.60 5.13 5.34
N HIS A 56 10.27 5.22 5.38
CA HIS A 56 9.44 4.69 6.46
C HIS A 56 8.22 3.97 5.90
N LEU A 57 7.91 2.79 6.41
CA LEU A 57 6.80 1.95 5.93
C LEU A 57 5.64 1.98 6.94
N TYR A 58 4.45 2.37 6.48
CA TYR A 58 3.21 2.28 7.26
C TYR A 58 2.43 1.05 6.85
N VAL A 59 2.04 0.23 7.82
CA VAL A 59 1.35 -1.05 7.60
C VAL A 59 0.25 -1.29 8.63
N SER A 60 -0.61 -2.27 8.34
CA SER A 60 -1.49 -2.92 9.32
C SER A 60 -1.24 -4.41 9.29
N LEU A 61 -1.16 -5.07 10.45
CA LEU A 61 -1.05 -6.53 10.53
C LEU A 61 -2.34 -7.24 10.09
N ALA A 62 -3.47 -6.52 10.04
CA ALA A 62 -4.73 -7.02 9.50
C ALA A 62 -4.86 -6.88 7.97
N CYS A 63 -3.90 -6.23 7.29
CA CYS A 63 -3.99 -5.96 5.87
C CYS A 63 -3.14 -6.94 5.04
N PRO A 64 -3.75 -7.81 4.20
CA PRO A 64 -3.00 -8.76 3.37
C PRO A 64 -2.11 -8.06 2.32
N TRP A 65 -2.50 -6.88 1.84
CA TRP A 65 -1.70 -6.09 0.92
C TRP A 65 -0.41 -5.55 1.58
N ALA A 66 -0.49 -5.14 2.85
CA ALA A 66 0.67 -4.70 3.62
C ALA A 66 1.56 -5.89 4.00
N HIS A 67 1.00 -7.07 4.23
CA HIS A 67 1.74 -8.26 4.65
C HIS A 67 2.86 -8.62 3.66
N ARG A 68 2.62 -8.59 2.35
CA ARG A 68 3.68 -8.88 1.38
C ARG A 68 4.84 -7.89 1.42
N THR A 69 4.58 -6.63 1.77
CA THR A 69 5.67 -5.64 1.92
C THR A 69 6.51 -5.91 3.16
N LEU A 70 5.91 -6.43 4.24
CA LEU A 70 6.63 -6.90 5.42
C LEU A 70 7.50 -8.12 5.11
N ILE A 71 6.98 -9.08 4.32
CA ILE A 71 7.74 -10.26 3.88
C ILE A 71 8.99 -9.81 3.11
N TYR A 72 8.84 -8.94 2.10
CA TYR A 72 9.97 -8.47 1.31
C TYR A 72 10.96 -7.64 2.14
N ARG A 73 10.47 -6.77 3.04
CA ARG A 73 11.31 -6.03 3.98
C ARG A 73 12.19 -6.96 4.80
N GLN A 74 11.65 -8.09 5.27
CA GLN A 74 12.39 -9.09 6.03
C GLN A 74 13.35 -9.92 5.15
N LEU A 75 12.88 -10.44 4.01
CA LEU A 75 13.69 -11.25 3.11
C LEU A 75 14.91 -10.51 2.57
N LYS A 76 14.76 -9.21 2.34
CA LYS A 76 15.85 -8.35 1.83
C LYS A 76 16.67 -7.68 2.94
N GLY A 77 16.41 -7.99 4.23
CA GLY A 77 17.13 -7.39 5.35
C GLY A 77 16.94 -5.88 5.47
N LEU A 78 15.83 -5.33 4.97
CA LEU A 78 15.56 -3.88 4.97
C LEU A 78 15.04 -3.38 6.31
N ASP A 79 14.88 -4.24 7.30
CA ASP A 79 14.45 -3.88 8.66
C ASP A 79 15.42 -2.94 9.37
N GLN A 80 16.71 -2.96 8.99
CA GLN A 80 17.71 -2.02 9.47
C GLN A 80 17.77 -0.71 8.66
N MET A 81 17.13 -0.66 7.49
CA MET A 81 17.21 0.47 6.56
C MET A 81 15.91 1.25 6.43
N ILE A 82 14.78 0.57 6.61
CA ILE A 82 13.44 1.13 6.46
C ILE A 82 12.71 0.95 7.79
N SER A 83 12.52 2.03 8.53
CA SER A 83 11.74 2.04 9.76
C SER A 83 10.26 1.79 9.47
N MET A 84 9.48 1.42 10.50
CA MET A 84 8.09 1.01 10.30
C MET A 84 7.19 1.50 11.43
N SER A 85 5.97 1.87 11.07
CA SER A 85 4.83 2.05 11.98
C SER A 85 3.71 1.08 11.64
N VAL A 86 3.00 0.65 12.67
CA VAL A 86 1.90 -0.32 12.55
C VAL A 86 0.63 0.31 13.12
N VAL A 87 -0.38 0.49 12.28
CA VAL A 87 -1.68 0.97 12.71
C VAL A 87 -2.45 -0.10 13.47
N ASN A 88 -3.42 0.30 14.31
CA ASN A 88 -4.31 -0.61 15.01
C ASN A 88 -5.03 -1.52 13.99
N ALA A 89 -5.15 -2.81 14.32
CA ALA A 89 -5.83 -3.79 13.47
C ALA A 89 -7.34 -3.51 13.34
N PHE A 90 -7.93 -2.87 14.35
CA PHE A 90 -9.33 -2.42 14.31
C PHE A 90 -9.45 -1.12 13.52
N MET A 91 -10.32 -1.11 12.53
CA MET A 91 -10.61 0.05 11.70
C MET A 91 -12.00 0.60 12.05
N GLY A 92 -12.05 1.64 12.86
CA GLY A 92 -13.27 2.36 13.25
C GLY A 92 -13.63 3.51 12.29
N ASP A 93 -14.40 4.47 12.81
CA ASP A 93 -14.89 5.62 12.05
C ASP A 93 -13.77 6.55 11.59
N GLU A 94 -12.67 6.62 12.34
CA GLU A 94 -11.46 7.38 11.99
C GLU A 94 -10.53 6.64 11.01
N GLY A 95 -10.96 5.48 10.48
CA GLY A 95 -10.14 4.63 9.61
C GLY A 95 -9.01 3.94 10.37
N TRP A 96 -7.84 3.88 9.77
CA TRP A 96 -6.62 3.36 10.42
C TRP A 96 -6.07 4.37 11.41
N THR A 97 -5.89 3.97 12.68
CA THR A 97 -5.36 4.82 13.76
C THR A 97 -4.07 4.24 14.34
N PHE A 98 -3.29 5.05 15.03
CA PHE A 98 -2.16 4.64 15.87
C PHE A 98 -2.56 4.57 17.35
N GLU A 99 -3.86 4.46 17.67
CA GLU A 99 -4.31 4.25 19.03
C GLU A 99 -3.71 2.98 19.63
N PRO A 100 -3.34 3.01 20.91
CA PRO A 100 -2.69 1.86 21.57
C PRO A 100 -3.48 0.56 21.40
N GLY A 101 -2.78 -0.53 21.12
CA GLY A 101 -3.34 -1.86 20.95
C GLY A 101 -2.25 -2.88 20.66
N ASP A 102 -2.59 -4.16 20.61
CA ASP A 102 -1.64 -5.23 20.36
C ASP A 102 -0.97 -5.08 18.99
N GLY A 103 0.35 -5.01 18.99
CA GLY A 103 1.15 -4.90 17.79
C GLY A 103 1.19 -3.52 17.13
N VAL A 104 0.57 -2.51 17.74
CA VAL A 104 0.66 -1.12 17.27
C VAL A 104 2.07 -0.58 17.50
N ILE A 105 2.59 0.11 16.48
CA ILE A 105 3.82 0.89 16.55
C ILE A 105 3.46 2.32 16.12
N GLU A 106 3.56 3.26 17.07
CA GLU A 106 3.27 4.67 16.85
C GLU A 106 4.08 5.27 15.70
N ASP A 107 3.63 6.41 15.18
CA ASP A 107 4.30 7.13 14.10
C ASP A 107 5.36 8.13 14.66
N PRO A 108 6.66 7.79 14.61
CA PRO A 108 7.72 8.68 15.06
C PRO A 108 8.10 9.73 14.00
N VAL A 109 7.59 9.62 12.76
CA VAL A 109 8.01 10.45 11.63
C VAL A 109 7.14 11.70 11.49
N ASN A 110 5.83 11.52 11.41
CA ASN A 110 4.88 12.61 11.26
C ASN A 110 4.10 12.90 12.57
N GLN A 111 4.29 12.05 13.62
CA GLN A 111 3.55 12.12 14.88
C GLN A 111 2.02 12.06 14.65
N ALA A 112 1.62 11.36 13.60
CA ALA A 112 0.23 11.17 13.26
C ALA A 112 -0.46 10.21 14.24
N THR A 113 -1.66 10.54 14.65
CA THR A 113 -2.52 9.66 15.44
C THR A 113 -3.46 8.83 14.57
N ARG A 114 -3.60 9.22 13.29
CA ARG A 114 -4.45 8.60 12.27
C ARG A 114 -3.75 8.56 10.93
N MET A 115 -3.96 7.51 10.17
CA MET A 115 -3.31 7.33 8.87
C MET A 115 -3.69 8.40 7.84
N HIS A 116 -4.91 8.95 7.91
CA HIS A 116 -5.33 10.02 7.00
C HIS A 116 -4.51 11.31 7.18
N GLN A 117 -3.93 11.55 8.36
CA GLN A 117 -3.02 12.68 8.60
C GLN A 117 -1.68 12.51 7.86
N VAL A 118 -1.20 11.27 7.67
CA VAL A 118 -0.02 11.00 6.82
C VAL A 118 -0.31 11.35 5.37
N TYR A 119 -1.53 11.08 4.88
CA TYR A 119 -1.93 11.43 3.51
C TYR A 119 -2.04 12.95 3.33
N THR A 120 -2.65 13.66 4.28
CA THR A 120 -2.75 15.13 4.20
C THR A 120 -1.42 15.84 4.44
N ALA A 121 -0.48 15.23 5.17
CA ALA A 121 0.89 15.72 5.27
C ALA A 121 1.63 15.64 3.90
N ALA A 122 1.38 14.59 3.11
CA ALA A 122 1.94 14.47 1.76
C ALA A 122 1.25 15.38 0.74
N MET A 123 -0.08 15.53 0.84
CA MET A 123 -0.92 16.28 -0.08
C MET A 123 -2.11 16.86 0.70
N PRO A 124 -2.07 18.16 1.07
CA PRO A 124 -3.08 18.77 1.95
C PRO A 124 -4.53 18.68 1.45
N ASP A 125 -4.72 18.71 0.13
CA ASP A 125 -6.01 18.63 -0.55
C ASP A 125 -6.31 17.23 -1.12
N TYR A 126 -5.64 16.19 -0.61
CA TYR A 126 -5.81 14.82 -1.10
C TYR A 126 -7.27 14.39 -1.13
N THR A 127 -7.68 13.81 -2.25
CA THR A 127 -9.01 13.21 -2.41
C THR A 127 -8.86 11.74 -2.81
N GLY A 128 -9.26 10.83 -1.92
CA GLY A 128 -9.15 9.40 -2.15
C GLY A 128 -9.23 8.55 -0.90
N ARG A 129 -9.12 7.24 -1.09
CA ARG A 129 -9.10 6.29 0.04
C ARG A 129 -7.76 6.33 0.76
N VAL A 130 -7.82 6.23 2.08
CA VAL A 130 -6.66 6.11 2.95
C VAL A 130 -6.39 4.64 3.22
N THR A 131 -5.31 4.14 2.66
CA THR A 131 -4.97 2.70 2.66
C THR A 131 -3.58 2.46 3.23
N VAL A 132 -3.28 1.20 3.51
CA VAL A 132 -1.93 0.67 3.80
C VAL A 132 -1.69 -0.52 2.86
N PRO A 133 -0.41 -0.81 2.47
CA PRO A 133 0.83 -0.17 2.92
C PRO A 133 1.03 1.21 2.29
N VAL A 134 1.91 1.99 2.91
CA VAL A 134 2.42 3.26 2.40
C VAL A 134 3.91 3.30 2.62
N ILE A 135 4.69 3.63 1.60
CA ILE A 135 6.11 3.97 1.74
C ILE A 135 6.27 5.50 1.69
N TRP A 136 6.85 6.05 2.75
CA TRP A 136 7.05 7.47 2.99
C TRP A 136 8.52 7.84 2.81
N ASP A 137 8.80 8.97 2.18
CA ASP A 137 10.13 9.57 2.10
C ASP A 137 10.29 10.66 3.16
N LYS A 138 11.17 10.43 4.13
CA LYS A 138 11.48 11.37 5.21
C LYS A 138 12.25 12.62 4.73
N HIS A 139 12.92 12.56 3.59
CA HIS A 139 13.66 13.71 3.05
C HIS A 139 12.75 14.70 2.35
N THR A 140 11.83 14.22 1.53
CA THR A 140 10.92 15.07 0.76
C THR A 140 9.55 15.26 1.42
N HIS A 141 9.32 14.62 2.58
CA HIS A 141 8.07 14.68 3.34
C HIS A 141 6.84 14.36 2.49
N THR A 142 6.90 13.24 1.78
CA THR A 142 5.79 12.80 0.92
C THR A 142 5.66 11.29 0.87
N ILE A 143 4.51 10.83 0.40
CA ILE A 143 4.28 9.42 0.06
C ILE A 143 4.94 9.12 -1.28
N VAL A 144 5.81 8.11 -1.32
CA VAL A 144 6.38 7.59 -2.57
C VAL A 144 5.36 6.74 -3.30
N SER A 145 4.85 5.71 -2.64
CA SER A 145 3.86 4.78 -3.20
C SER A 145 2.94 4.23 -2.12
N ASN A 146 1.69 3.98 -2.48
CA ASN A 146 0.72 3.22 -1.71
C ASN A 146 0.19 2.00 -2.49
N GLU A 147 0.99 1.51 -3.46
CA GLU A 147 0.68 0.33 -4.25
C GLU A 147 1.62 -0.83 -3.91
N SER A 148 1.08 -1.82 -3.21
CA SER A 148 1.90 -2.91 -2.65
C SER A 148 2.66 -3.76 -3.67
N PRO A 149 2.15 -4.09 -4.87
CA PRO A 149 2.93 -4.81 -5.88
C PRO A 149 4.14 -4.01 -6.40
N GLU A 150 4.06 -2.68 -6.39
CA GLU A 150 5.19 -1.83 -6.75
C GLU A 150 6.20 -1.74 -5.60
N ILE A 151 5.71 -1.58 -4.36
CA ILE A 151 6.57 -1.53 -3.17
C ILE A 151 7.43 -2.80 -3.05
N ILE A 152 6.86 -4.00 -3.27
CA ILE A 152 7.65 -5.24 -3.21
C ILE A 152 8.70 -5.32 -4.31
N ARG A 153 8.45 -4.79 -5.50
CA ARG A 153 9.43 -4.71 -6.59
C ARG A 153 10.54 -3.72 -6.28
N MET A 154 10.22 -2.56 -5.69
CA MET A 154 11.22 -1.63 -5.18
C MET A 154 12.11 -2.29 -4.12
N PHE A 155 11.51 -3.02 -3.16
CA PHE A 155 12.26 -3.70 -2.12
C PHE A 155 13.11 -4.85 -2.66
N ASN A 156 12.69 -5.48 -3.76
CA ASN A 156 13.40 -6.59 -4.38
C ASN A 156 14.81 -6.22 -4.86
N SER A 157 14.99 -5.02 -5.42
CA SER A 157 16.24 -4.69 -6.11
C SER A 157 16.81 -3.29 -5.84
N ALA A 158 15.99 -2.30 -5.47
CA ALA A 158 16.47 -0.92 -5.38
C ALA A 158 17.59 -0.71 -4.33
N PHE A 159 17.61 -1.53 -3.28
CA PHE A 159 18.53 -1.39 -2.13
C PHE A 159 19.76 -2.32 -2.22
N ASP A 160 19.94 -3.05 -3.32
CA ASP A 160 21.03 -4.05 -3.44
C ASP A 160 22.41 -3.41 -3.28
N ASP A 161 22.64 -2.25 -3.89
CA ASP A 161 23.91 -1.51 -3.83
C ASP A 161 24.18 -0.83 -2.46
N VAL A 162 23.20 -0.79 -1.59
CA VAL A 162 23.31 -0.13 -0.27
C VAL A 162 23.21 -1.10 0.92
N GLY A 163 23.30 -2.41 0.64
CA GLY A 163 23.48 -3.44 1.65
C GLY A 163 22.26 -4.32 1.93
N ALA A 164 21.28 -4.36 1.03
CA ALA A 164 20.20 -5.36 1.10
C ALA A 164 20.76 -6.79 0.98
N ILE A 165 20.05 -7.75 1.58
CA ILE A 165 20.41 -9.17 1.42
C ILE A 165 20.25 -9.57 -0.03
N ALA A 166 21.26 -10.25 -0.57
CA ALA A 166 21.25 -10.76 -1.94
C ALA A 166 20.07 -11.73 -2.17
N GLY A 167 19.46 -11.63 -3.34
CA GLY A 167 18.36 -12.48 -3.78
C GLY A 167 17.41 -11.68 -4.66
N ASP A 168 16.99 -12.28 -5.75
CA ASP A 168 16.04 -11.72 -6.70
C ASP A 168 14.78 -12.60 -6.73
N PHE A 169 13.65 -12.06 -6.31
CA PHE A 169 12.35 -12.74 -6.29
C PHE A 169 11.48 -12.36 -7.50
N CYS A 170 12.04 -11.59 -8.43
CA CYS A 170 11.39 -11.19 -9.67
C CYS A 170 12.43 -11.10 -10.81
N PRO A 171 13.10 -12.21 -11.12
CA PRO A 171 14.20 -12.21 -12.08
C PRO A 171 13.70 -11.83 -13.49
N PRO A 172 14.51 -11.09 -14.26
CA PRO A 172 14.08 -10.53 -15.55
C PRO A 172 13.55 -11.58 -16.54
N GLU A 173 14.11 -12.79 -16.53
CA GLU A 173 13.69 -13.88 -17.40
C GLU A 173 12.30 -14.42 -17.10
N LEU A 174 11.78 -14.24 -15.88
CA LEU A 174 10.43 -14.65 -15.45
C LEU A 174 9.44 -13.49 -15.40
N LEU A 175 9.87 -12.25 -15.63
CA LEU A 175 9.06 -11.06 -15.43
C LEU A 175 7.74 -11.11 -16.21
N THR A 176 7.79 -11.53 -17.46
CA THR A 176 6.59 -11.62 -18.33
C THR A 176 5.59 -12.63 -17.76
N GLU A 177 6.07 -13.82 -17.36
CA GLU A 177 5.22 -14.86 -16.80
C GLU A 177 4.63 -14.42 -15.43
N ILE A 178 5.43 -13.76 -14.60
CA ILE A 178 4.98 -13.20 -13.33
C ILE A 178 3.89 -12.16 -13.55
N ASP A 179 4.05 -11.28 -14.55
CA ASP A 179 3.05 -10.24 -14.85
C ASP A 179 1.76 -10.84 -15.40
N GLU A 180 1.81 -11.80 -16.30
CA GLU A 180 0.64 -12.52 -16.81
C GLU A 180 -0.13 -13.23 -15.68
N LEU A 181 0.58 -13.90 -14.77
CA LEU A 181 -0.05 -14.52 -13.60
C LEU A 181 -0.67 -13.49 -12.67
N ASN A 182 -0.01 -12.38 -12.42
CA ASN A 182 -0.54 -11.30 -11.58
C ASN A 182 -1.79 -10.65 -12.20
N ASP A 183 -1.82 -10.46 -13.52
CA ASP A 183 -2.97 -9.92 -14.24
C ASP A 183 -4.21 -10.84 -14.10
N PHE A 184 -3.99 -12.15 -13.98
CA PHE A 184 -5.05 -13.10 -13.67
C PHE A 184 -5.40 -13.13 -12.16
N ILE A 185 -4.39 -13.23 -11.27
CA ILE A 185 -4.57 -13.39 -9.83
C ILE A 185 -5.21 -12.14 -9.20
N TYR A 186 -4.79 -10.95 -9.61
CA TYR A 186 -5.22 -9.70 -8.99
C TYR A 186 -6.75 -9.47 -9.06
N PRO A 187 -7.40 -9.51 -10.25
CA PRO A 187 -8.84 -9.29 -10.32
C PRO A 187 -9.67 -10.48 -9.80
N ASN A 188 -9.17 -11.71 -9.97
CA ASN A 188 -9.95 -12.91 -9.73
C ASN A 188 -9.82 -13.44 -8.30
N ILE A 189 -8.62 -13.44 -7.75
CA ILE A 189 -8.34 -13.98 -6.42
C ILE A 189 -8.21 -12.84 -5.41
N ASN A 190 -7.25 -11.94 -5.59
CA ASN A 190 -6.94 -10.90 -4.61
C ASN A 190 -8.10 -9.92 -4.40
N ASN A 191 -8.71 -9.42 -5.48
CA ASN A 191 -9.92 -8.61 -5.39
C ASN A 191 -11.20 -9.45 -5.30
N GLY A 192 -11.15 -10.74 -5.61
CA GLY A 192 -12.30 -11.65 -5.53
C GLY A 192 -12.92 -11.68 -4.15
N VAL A 193 -12.09 -11.78 -3.10
CA VAL A 193 -12.55 -11.78 -1.69
C VAL A 193 -13.24 -10.46 -1.30
N TYR A 194 -12.77 -9.32 -1.81
CA TYR A 194 -13.40 -8.02 -1.58
C TYR A 194 -14.70 -7.90 -2.38
N ARG A 195 -14.72 -8.38 -3.62
CA ARG A 195 -15.92 -8.38 -4.47
C ARG A 195 -17.03 -9.24 -3.85
N ALA A 196 -16.68 -10.41 -3.27
CA ALA A 196 -17.62 -11.24 -2.55
C ALA A 196 -18.05 -10.61 -1.21
N GLY A 197 -17.09 -10.20 -0.40
CA GLY A 197 -17.33 -9.70 0.96
C GLY A 197 -18.09 -8.37 1.01
N PHE A 198 -17.95 -7.52 0.00
CA PHE A 198 -18.58 -6.21 -0.06
C PHE A 198 -19.73 -6.11 -1.07
N ALA A 199 -20.14 -7.23 -1.68
CA ALA A 199 -21.32 -7.27 -2.53
C ALA A 199 -22.58 -6.94 -1.71
N THR A 200 -23.42 -6.03 -2.23
CA THR A 200 -24.69 -5.64 -1.57
C THR A 200 -25.92 -6.16 -2.29
N THR A 201 -25.74 -6.93 -3.37
CA THR A 201 -26.80 -7.66 -4.06
C THR A 201 -26.40 -9.11 -4.30
N GLN A 202 -27.39 -10.02 -4.35
CA GLN A 202 -27.14 -11.46 -4.63
C GLN A 202 -26.49 -11.64 -6.01
N THR A 203 -26.89 -10.87 -7.00
CA THR A 203 -26.31 -10.91 -8.35
C THR A 203 -24.82 -10.54 -8.32
N ALA A 204 -24.44 -9.46 -7.62
CA ALA A 204 -23.04 -9.05 -7.48
C ALA A 204 -22.22 -10.10 -6.74
N TYR A 205 -22.77 -10.70 -5.68
CA TYR A 205 -22.14 -11.80 -4.94
C TYR A 205 -21.91 -13.01 -5.84
N ASN A 206 -22.92 -13.47 -6.55
CA ASN A 206 -22.80 -14.64 -7.43
C ASN A 206 -21.75 -14.42 -8.54
N LEU A 207 -21.70 -13.21 -9.12
CA LEU A 207 -20.68 -12.86 -10.12
C LEU A 207 -19.26 -12.85 -9.54
N SER A 208 -19.10 -12.56 -8.25
CA SER A 208 -17.79 -12.56 -7.60
C SER A 208 -17.24 -13.96 -7.36
N LEU A 209 -18.09 -14.96 -7.27
CA LEU A 209 -17.73 -16.37 -7.00
C LEU A 209 -17.40 -17.17 -8.27
N ILE A 210 -17.63 -16.65 -9.45
CA ILE A 210 -17.37 -17.36 -10.73
C ILE A 210 -15.88 -17.71 -10.90
N HIS A 211 -15.00 -17.05 -10.17
CA HIS A 211 -13.55 -17.18 -10.31
C HIS A 211 -12.87 -17.86 -9.12
N ILE A 212 -13.63 -18.43 -8.18
CA ILE A 212 -13.11 -19.14 -7.02
C ILE A 212 -13.30 -20.66 -7.19
#